data_f8f0163b43915962122eb41920d7febb
#
_entry.id   f8f0163b43915962122eb41920d7febb
#
_cell.length_a   1.000
_cell.length_b   1.000
_cell.length_c   1.000
_cell.angle_alpha   90.00
_cell.angle_beta   90.00
_cell.angle_gamma   90.00
#
_symmetry.space_group_name_H-M   'P 1'
#
loop_
_entity.id
_entity.type
_entity.pdbx_description
1 polymer ?
#
loop_
_entity_poly.entity_id
_entity_poly.type
_entity_poly.pdbx_seq_one_letter_code
_entity_poly.pdbx_strand_id
1 'polypeptide(L)'
;MDSRKLTIDLFLKHPGFPVAVVPVNLREPAEPDYTFVSHYHDFQELVVITSGSGIQRINGTDYPVSAGDVFLLQGKDEHCFVPAGNSLGLYNILYDQDNLPLPLGLFHKIGSYNMIFRVEPALRKNQNFISHIHLDAPRLADLNRHIKSLQAVLDGGEEGFEVESVTLLASLILNLCRNCRANSAENGKTVLAERMNKVISLMEKNFAHHYSVAELARSMHTSPRNFSRLFHKVTGSSPIEYLLKVRLRHAAELLISADISCADAAWQSGFADSNYFSRKFSEQYGLSPREYRKYNRESLKKQRFLL
;
A
#
# COMPACT_ATOMS: atom_id res chain seq x y z
N MET A 1 20.09 -22.71 -2.48
CA MET A 1 20.67 -21.73 -1.55
C MET A 1 19.52 -21.23 -0.70
N ASP A 2 19.65 -21.31 0.62
CA ASP A 2 18.61 -20.80 1.51
C ASP A 2 18.54 -19.28 1.39
N SER A 3 17.36 -18.76 1.09
CA SER A 3 17.14 -17.31 1.01
C SER A 3 17.22 -16.71 2.41
N ARG A 4 17.94 -15.61 2.56
CA ARG A 4 18.12 -14.91 3.83
C ARG A 4 16.94 -13.99 4.10
N LYS A 5 16.37 -14.03 5.33
CA LYS A 5 15.43 -13.02 5.79
C LYS A 5 16.19 -11.77 6.23
N LEU A 6 15.82 -10.60 5.69
CA LEU A 6 16.30 -9.29 6.13
C LEU A 6 15.24 -8.61 7.02
N THR A 7 15.68 -7.84 8.00
CA THR A 7 14.83 -6.98 8.83
C THR A 7 15.09 -5.53 8.50
N ILE A 8 14.08 -4.68 8.64
CA ILE A 8 14.20 -3.25 8.31
C ILE A 8 15.25 -2.54 9.16
N ASP A 9 15.47 -3.01 10.39
CA ASP A 9 16.45 -2.42 11.33
C ASP A 9 17.88 -2.37 10.79
N LEU A 10 18.23 -3.27 9.83
CA LEU A 10 19.54 -3.25 9.16
C LEU A 10 19.80 -1.98 8.34
N PHE A 11 18.75 -1.25 8.00
CA PHE A 11 18.78 -0.12 7.08
C PHE A 11 18.42 1.21 7.74
N LEU A 12 17.90 1.17 9.00
CA LEU A 12 17.42 2.37 9.67
C LEU A 12 18.55 3.26 10.13
N LYS A 13 18.50 4.54 9.80
CA LYS A 13 19.35 5.58 10.40
C LYS A 13 18.86 5.97 11.81
N HIS A 14 17.57 5.95 12.02
CA HIS A 14 16.93 6.29 13.29
C HIS A 14 16.27 5.05 13.88
N PRO A 15 16.86 4.43 14.91
CA PRO A 15 16.29 3.26 15.55
C PRO A 15 14.86 3.50 16.02
N GLY A 16 13.93 2.58 15.67
CA GLY A 16 12.52 2.69 16.04
C GLY A 16 11.64 3.49 15.07
N PHE A 17 12.22 4.18 14.06
CA PHE A 17 11.46 4.81 13.01
C PHE A 17 11.60 4.03 11.68
N PRO A 18 10.60 3.25 11.28
CA PRO A 18 10.75 2.22 10.24
C PRO A 18 10.62 2.77 8.82
N VAL A 19 11.48 3.73 8.46
CA VAL A 19 11.62 4.25 7.09
C VAL A 19 13.11 4.38 6.75
N ALA A 20 13.50 3.91 5.56
CA ALA A 20 14.85 4.09 5.03
C ALA A 20 14.82 4.37 3.53
N VAL A 21 15.78 5.14 3.04
CA VAL A 21 16.07 5.35 1.62
C VAL A 21 17.50 4.91 1.37
N VAL A 22 17.65 3.84 0.56
CA VAL A 22 18.95 3.24 0.27
C VAL A 22 19.29 3.44 -1.21
N PRO A 23 20.22 4.34 -1.54
CA PRO A 23 20.74 4.47 -2.90
C PRO A 23 21.64 3.28 -3.23
N VAL A 24 21.44 2.67 -4.38
CA VAL A 24 22.22 1.53 -4.86
C VAL A 24 22.79 1.84 -6.25
N ASN A 25 24.08 1.60 -6.42
CA ASN A 25 24.78 1.74 -7.69
C ASN A 25 25.53 0.45 -8.01
N LEU A 26 24.93 -0.38 -8.85
CA LEU A 26 25.50 -1.64 -9.27
C LEU A 26 26.40 -1.38 -10.50
N ARG A 27 27.72 -1.26 -10.29
CA ARG A 27 28.67 -1.11 -11.39
C ARG A 27 29.37 -2.43 -11.71
N GLU A 28 29.70 -3.20 -10.69
CA GLU A 28 30.23 -4.60 -10.72
C GLU A 28 30.03 -5.19 -9.32
N PRO A 29 29.93 -6.52 -9.19
CA PRO A 29 29.88 -7.15 -7.88
C PRO A 29 31.28 -7.07 -7.22
N ALA A 30 31.58 -5.93 -6.58
CA ALA A 30 32.87 -5.73 -5.91
C ALA A 30 32.93 -6.48 -4.56
N GLU A 31 31.79 -6.77 -3.94
CA GLU A 31 31.65 -7.60 -2.71
C GLU A 31 30.26 -8.24 -2.68
N PRO A 32 30.02 -9.30 -1.88
CA PRO A 32 28.72 -9.92 -1.73
C PRO A 32 27.74 -8.97 -1.02
N ASP A 33 27.28 -7.99 -1.76
CA ASP A 33 26.21 -7.11 -1.34
C ASP A 33 24.90 -7.93 -1.27
N TYR A 34 24.10 -7.70 -0.22
CA TYR A 34 22.76 -8.30 -0.08
C TYR A 34 21.92 -8.16 -1.34
N THR A 35 22.16 -7.15 -2.16
CA THR A 35 21.47 -6.88 -3.42
C THR A 35 21.61 -8.00 -4.45
N PHE A 36 22.74 -8.73 -4.44
CA PHE A 36 23.02 -9.87 -5.34
C PHE A 36 22.70 -11.22 -4.72
N VAL A 37 22.40 -11.28 -3.42
CA VAL A 37 22.03 -12.51 -2.71
C VAL A 37 20.52 -12.59 -2.60
N SER A 38 19.95 -13.74 -2.99
CA SER A 38 18.50 -13.93 -2.86
C SER A 38 18.06 -13.78 -1.41
N HIS A 39 17.13 -12.87 -1.17
CA HIS A 39 16.61 -12.56 0.15
C HIS A 39 15.12 -12.24 0.09
N TYR A 40 14.47 -12.18 1.25
CA TYR A 40 13.10 -11.73 1.43
C TYR A 40 12.97 -10.94 2.75
N HIS A 41 11.88 -10.22 2.90
CA HIS A 41 11.58 -9.40 4.08
C HIS A 41 10.08 -9.28 4.32
N ASP A 42 9.67 -8.78 5.47
CA ASP A 42 8.26 -8.57 5.86
C ASP A 42 7.82 -7.09 5.82
N PHE A 43 8.71 -6.17 5.50
CA PHE A 43 8.42 -4.76 5.25
C PHE A 43 8.15 -4.50 3.74
N GLN A 44 7.72 -3.30 3.41
CA GLN A 44 7.54 -2.86 2.02
C GLN A 44 8.85 -2.31 1.47
N GLU A 45 9.22 -2.75 0.29
CA GLU A 45 10.33 -2.20 -0.48
C GLU A 45 9.84 -1.70 -1.84
N LEU A 46 9.97 -0.40 -2.04
CA LEU A 46 9.68 0.23 -3.32
C LEU A 46 11.00 0.46 -4.04
N VAL A 47 11.24 -0.32 -5.09
CA VAL A 47 12.43 -0.23 -5.94
C VAL A 47 12.16 0.74 -7.08
N VAL A 48 12.99 1.75 -7.26
CA VAL A 48 12.91 2.73 -8.34
C VAL A 48 14.20 2.73 -9.13
N ILE A 49 14.17 2.25 -10.37
CA ILE A 49 15.34 2.25 -11.27
C ILE A 49 15.52 3.65 -11.84
N THR A 50 16.65 4.28 -11.55
CA THR A 50 16.91 5.67 -11.93
C THR A 50 17.81 5.85 -13.13
N SER A 51 18.67 4.86 -13.40
CA SER A 51 19.58 4.88 -14.53
C SER A 51 20.03 3.47 -14.92
N GLY A 52 20.45 3.30 -16.17
CA GLY A 52 20.97 2.05 -16.67
C GLY A 52 19.91 0.98 -16.93
N SER A 53 20.38 -0.26 -17.02
CA SER A 53 19.53 -1.45 -17.23
C SER A 53 20.16 -2.66 -16.57
N GLY A 54 19.36 -3.69 -16.26
CA GLY A 54 19.83 -4.90 -15.60
C GLY A 54 18.76 -5.99 -15.60
N ILE A 55 18.94 -6.96 -14.72
CA ILE A 55 17.99 -8.05 -14.50
C ILE A 55 17.69 -8.10 -13.01
N GLN A 56 16.41 -7.99 -12.64
CA GLN A 56 15.94 -8.29 -11.32
C GLN A 56 15.30 -9.68 -11.32
N ARG A 57 15.74 -10.54 -10.41
CA ARG A 57 15.15 -11.87 -10.21
C ARG A 57 14.18 -11.81 -9.06
N ILE A 58 12.93 -12.25 -9.28
CA ILE A 58 11.89 -12.29 -8.25
C ILE A 58 11.21 -13.64 -8.30
N ASN A 59 11.18 -14.35 -7.17
CA ASN A 59 10.61 -15.70 -7.04
C ASN A 59 11.12 -16.65 -8.14
N GLY A 60 12.42 -16.58 -8.46
CA GLY A 60 13.08 -17.41 -9.48
C GLY A 60 12.82 -16.99 -10.92
N THR A 61 12.10 -15.90 -11.19
CA THR A 61 11.84 -15.39 -12.54
C THR A 61 12.67 -14.13 -12.80
N ASP A 62 13.33 -14.07 -13.94
CA ASP A 62 14.16 -12.95 -14.37
C ASP A 62 13.33 -11.90 -15.09
N TYR A 63 13.46 -10.64 -14.66
CA TYR A 63 12.79 -9.46 -15.23
C TYR A 63 13.85 -8.49 -15.72
N PRO A 64 13.93 -8.22 -17.04
CA PRO A 64 14.70 -7.09 -17.55
C PRO A 64 14.15 -5.79 -16.96
N VAL A 65 15.05 -4.95 -16.46
CA VAL A 65 14.72 -3.66 -15.85
C VAL A 65 15.54 -2.55 -16.47
N SER A 66 14.95 -1.36 -16.52
CA SER A 66 15.56 -0.16 -17.09
C SER A 66 15.14 1.11 -16.32
N ALA A 67 15.84 2.21 -16.56
CA ALA A 67 15.47 3.50 -15.96
C ALA A 67 13.98 3.83 -16.19
N GLY A 68 13.29 4.19 -15.14
CA GLY A 68 11.84 4.43 -15.13
C GLY A 68 11.01 3.28 -14.55
N ASP A 69 11.59 2.10 -14.42
CA ASP A 69 10.88 0.94 -13.85
C ASP A 69 10.74 1.06 -12.34
N VAL A 70 9.55 0.74 -11.84
CA VAL A 70 9.22 0.76 -10.42
C VAL A 70 8.54 -0.54 -10.02
N PHE A 71 9.00 -1.11 -8.90
CA PHE A 71 8.51 -2.36 -8.35
C PHE A 71 8.16 -2.20 -6.88
N LEU A 72 7.10 -2.86 -6.43
CA LEU A 72 6.83 -3.05 -5.01
C LEU A 72 7.11 -4.50 -4.64
N LEU A 73 8.01 -4.72 -3.71
CA LEU A 73 8.33 -6.00 -3.10
C LEU A 73 7.84 -6.03 -1.67
N GLN A 74 7.21 -7.12 -1.25
CA GLN A 74 6.68 -7.26 0.10
C GLN A 74 6.44 -8.72 0.49
N GLY A 75 6.39 -8.96 1.78
CA GLY A 75 6.08 -10.27 2.32
C GLY A 75 7.19 -11.28 2.03
N LYS A 76 6.85 -12.39 1.37
CA LYS A 76 7.79 -13.47 1.06
C LYS A 76 8.27 -13.45 -0.39
N ASP A 77 8.28 -12.31 -1.03
CA ASP A 77 8.87 -12.19 -2.38
C ASP A 77 10.39 -12.31 -2.28
N GLU A 78 10.91 -13.47 -2.66
CA GLU A 78 12.35 -13.68 -2.76
C GLU A 78 12.90 -12.93 -3.97
N HIS A 79 13.92 -12.10 -3.77
CA HIS A 79 14.45 -11.30 -4.86
C HIS A 79 15.94 -11.00 -4.71
N CYS A 80 16.58 -10.70 -5.85
CA CYS A 80 17.93 -10.20 -5.96
C CYS A 80 18.14 -9.56 -7.34
N PHE A 81 19.20 -8.81 -7.51
CA PHE A 81 19.66 -8.44 -8.85
C PHE A 81 20.61 -9.51 -9.39
N VAL A 82 20.57 -9.73 -10.71
CA VAL A 82 21.49 -10.63 -11.40
C VAL A 82 22.61 -9.79 -12.00
N PRO A 83 23.89 -10.11 -11.73
CA PRO A 83 24.99 -9.41 -12.36
C PRO A 83 24.90 -9.52 -13.89
N ALA A 84 24.79 -8.38 -14.58
CA ALA A 84 24.59 -8.34 -16.04
C ALA A 84 25.66 -7.52 -16.78
N GLY A 85 26.72 -7.12 -16.09
CA GLY A 85 27.81 -6.33 -16.67
C GLY A 85 27.47 -4.87 -17.00
N ASN A 86 26.25 -4.45 -16.78
CA ASN A 86 25.76 -3.08 -17.02
C ASN A 86 25.70 -2.29 -15.72
N SER A 87 25.91 -0.97 -15.77
CA SER A 87 25.67 -0.13 -14.63
C SER A 87 24.16 0.04 -14.40
N LEU A 88 23.73 -0.09 -13.16
CA LEU A 88 22.34 0.09 -12.75
C LEU A 88 22.28 0.98 -11.51
N GLY A 89 21.63 2.11 -11.61
CA GLY A 89 21.35 3.00 -10.48
C GLY A 89 19.90 2.90 -10.04
N LEU A 90 19.67 2.76 -8.74
CA LEU A 90 18.33 2.65 -8.19
C LEU A 90 18.25 3.23 -6.77
N TYR A 91 17.03 3.43 -6.29
CA TYR A 91 16.69 3.64 -4.88
C TYR A 91 15.79 2.52 -4.39
N ASN A 92 16.11 1.99 -3.21
CA ASN A 92 15.19 1.19 -2.41
C ASN A 92 14.60 2.07 -1.31
N ILE A 93 13.30 2.28 -1.35
CA ILE A 93 12.53 2.96 -0.31
C ILE A 93 11.88 1.89 0.54
N LEU A 94 12.39 1.73 1.77
CA LEU A 94 11.99 0.69 2.72
C LEU A 94 11.10 1.31 3.78
N TYR A 95 9.96 0.67 4.07
CA TYR A 95 9.08 1.15 5.13
C TYR A 95 8.19 0.02 5.68
N ASP A 96 7.86 0.12 6.97
CA ASP A 96 6.88 -0.77 7.59
C ASP A 96 5.56 0.00 7.76
N GLN A 97 4.61 -0.27 6.85
CA GLN A 97 3.33 0.44 6.82
C GLN A 97 2.45 0.18 8.05
N ASP A 98 2.65 -0.95 8.74
CA ASP A 98 1.83 -1.33 9.90
C ASP A 98 2.26 -0.58 11.16
N ASN A 99 3.52 -0.09 11.18
CA ASN A 99 4.11 0.69 12.26
C ASN A 99 4.28 2.19 11.93
N LEU A 100 3.69 2.66 10.83
CA LEU A 100 3.70 4.08 10.44
C LEU A 100 2.28 4.67 10.43
N PRO A 101 2.10 5.93 10.84
CA PRO A 101 0.80 6.62 10.80
C PRO A 101 0.44 7.08 9.36
N LEU A 102 0.59 6.20 8.38
CA LEU A 102 0.19 6.48 7.01
C LEU A 102 -1.35 6.56 6.89
N PRO A 103 -1.88 7.45 6.06
CA PRO A 103 -3.33 7.61 5.88
C PRO A 103 -3.92 6.48 5.02
N LEU A 104 -3.71 5.21 5.43
CA LEU A 104 -4.12 4.03 4.67
C LEU A 104 -5.61 4.04 4.34
N GLY A 105 -6.47 4.53 5.27
CA GLY A 105 -7.89 4.68 5.03
C GLY A 105 -8.24 5.58 3.85
N LEU A 106 -7.44 6.63 3.60
CA LEU A 106 -7.59 7.50 2.43
C LEU A 106 -7.02 6.85 1.17
N PHE A 107 -5.86 6.21 1.28
CA PHE A 107 -5.26 5.48 0.15
C PHE A 107 -6.15 4.36 -0.37
N HIS A 108 -6.86 3.63 0.48
CA HIS A 108 -7.78 2.58 0.06
C HIS A 108 -8.94 3.08 -0.82
N LYS A 109 -9.27 4.39 -0.74
CA LYS A 109 -10.27 5.03 -1.63
C LYS A 109 -9.71 5.27 -3.06
N ILE A 110 -8.40 5.11 -3.27
CA ILE A 110 -7.70 5.34 -4.54
C ILE A 110 -7.51 4.02 -5.29
N GLY A 111 -8.16 3.89 -6.45
CA GLY A 111 -8.11 2.65 -7.23
C GLY A 111 -6.70 2.25 -7.69
N SER A 112 -5.86 3.21 -8.10
CA SER A 112 -4.46 2.95 -8.45
C SER A 112 -3.62 2.49 -7.25
N TYR A 113 -3.86 3.02 -6.06
CA TYR A 113 -3.24 2.52 -4.84
C TYR A 113 -3.59 1.04 -4.61
N ASN A 114 -4.88 0.71 -4.65
CA ASN A 114 -5.32 -0.68 -4.46
C ASN A 114 -4.69 -1.62 -5.49
N MET A 115 -4.57 -1.17 -6.76
CA MET A 115 -3.95 -1.96 -7.81
C MET A 115 -2.47 -2.22 -7.51
N ILE A 116 -1.68 -1.17 -7.23
CA ILE A 116 -0.22 -1.24 -7.09
C ILE A 116 0.18 -1.89 -5.78
N PHE A 117 -0.44 -1.49 -4.66
CA PHE A 117 0.04 -1.82 -3.32
C PHE A 117 -0.68 -3.01 -2.68
N ARG A 118 -1.78 -3.50 -3.28
CA ARG A 118 -2.58 -4.59 -2.71
C ARG A 118 -2.87 -5.72 -3.69
N VAL A 119 -3.45 -5.38 -4.85
CA VAL A 119 -3.96 -6.38 -5.80
C VAL A 119 -2.81 -7.07 -6.51
N GLU A 120 -1.92 -6.29 -7.13
CA GLU A 120 -0.80 -6.80 -7.89
C GLU A 120 0.12 -7.66 -7.01
N PRO A 121 0.65 -7.19 -5.87
CA PRO A 121 1.53 -8.01 -5.04
C PRO A 121 0.86 -9.30 -4.55
N ALA A 122 -0.42 -9.23 -4.18
CA ALA A 122 -1.15 -10.41 -3.70
C ALA A 122 -1.41 -11.44 -4.80
N LEU A 123 -1.62 -11.02 -6.04
CA LEU A 123 -1.93 -11.91 -7.16
C LEU A 123 -0.69 -12.35 -7.95
N ARG A 124 0.45 -11.75 -7.71
CA ARG A 124 1.76 -12.10 -8.25
C ARG A 124 2.18 -13.50 -7.77
N LYS A 125 1.60 -14.55 -8.25
CA LYS A 125 2.04 -15.93 -7.94
C LYS A 125 2.79 -16.51 -9.13
N ASN A 126 4.07 -16.89 -8.91
CA ASN A 126 4.89 -17.71 -9.81
C ASN A 126 4.89 -17.29 -11.28
N GLN A 127 4.54 -16.06 -11.61
CA GLN A 127 4.40 -15.58 -12.97
C GLN A 127 4.45 -14.05 -12.97
N ASN A 128 5.16 -13.52 -13.92
CA ASN A 128 5.32 -12.13 -14.37
C ASN A 128 4.56 -11.05 -13.59
N PHE A 129 5.23 -9.94 -13.28
CA PHE A 129 4.59 -8.72 -12.82
C PHE A 129 3.39 -8.41 -13.70
N ILE A 130 2.21 -8.30 -13.05
CA ILE A 130 0.95 -8.01 -13.75
C ILE A 130 0.90 -6.52 -14.10
N SER A 131 1.51 -5.69 -13.25
CA SER A 131 1.60 -4.24 -13.44
C SER A 131 3.03 -3.78 -13.17
N HIS A 132 3.86 -3.86 -14.18
CA HIS A 132 5.14 -3.19 -14.23
C HIS A 132 4.86 -1.69 -14.43
N ILE A 133 5.29 -0.89 -13.44
CA ILE A 133 5.20 0.56 -13.56
C ILE A 133 6.41 1.03 -14.32
N HIS A 134 6.21 1.68 -15.46
CA HIS A 134 7.26 2.38 -16.17
C HIS A 134 6.94 3.87 -16.25
N LEU A 135 7.81 4.68 -15.69
CA LEU A 135 7.73 6.14 -15.70
C LEU A 135 8.54 6.69 -16.87
N ASP A 136 7.98 7.61 -17.61
CA ASP A 136 8.75 8.41 -18.57
C ASP A 136 9.77 9.33 -17.84
N ALA A 137 10.71 9.89 -18.58
CA ALA A 137 11.79 10.68 -18.00
C ALA A 137 11.32 11.88 -17.15
N PRO A 138 10.29 12.67 -17.53
CA PRO A 138 9.77 13.73 -16.69
C PRO A 138 9.18 13.25 -15.37
N ARG A 139 8.43 12.14 -15.38
CA ARG A 139 7.81 11.56 -14.18
C ARG A 139 8.86 10.92 -13.28
N LEU A 140 9.85 10.26 -13.87
CA LEU A 140 11.00 9.73 -13.13
C LEU A 140 11.79 10.85 -12.43
N ALA A 141 12.04 11.96 -13.13
CA ALA A 141 12.73 13.11 -12.55
C ALA A 141 11.93 13.73 -11.39
N ASP A 142 10.60 13.79 -11.51
CA ASP A 142 9.73 14.24 -10.43
C ASP A 142 9.77 13.30 -9.23
N LEU A 143 9.64 11.99 -9.46
CA LEU A 143 9.74 10.99 -8.39
C LEU A 143 11.09 11.04 -7.69
N ASN A 144 12.19 11.21 -8.43
CA ASN A 144 13.53 11.34 -7.87
C ASN A 144 13.68 12.56 -6.94
N ARG A 145 13.00 13.67 -7.24
CA ARG A 145 12.98 14.83 -6.31
C ARG A 145 12.32 14.47 -4.99
N HIS A 146 11.18 13.76 -5.02
CA HIS A 146 10.50 13.30 -3.81
C HIS A 146 11.36 12.33 -2.98
N ILE A 147 12.04 11.39 -3.65
CA ILE A 147 12.95 10.44 -2.99
C ILE A 147 14.11 11.17 -2.31
N LYS A 148 14.75 12.12 -3.00
CA LYS A 148 15.86 12.90 -2.46
C LYS A 148 15.42 13.79 -1.30
N SER A 149 14.22 14.36 -1.34
CA SER A 149 13.68 15.13 -0.22
C SER A 149 13.47 14.24 1.01
N LEU A 150 12.88 13.06 0.83
CA LEU A 150 12.70 12.08 1.91
C LEU A 150 14.06 11.64 2.48
N GLN A 151 15.02 11.35 1.61
CA GLN A 151 16.38 10.97 2.02
C GLN A 151 17.04 12.09 2.83
N ALA A 152 16.96 13.34 2.39
CA ALA A 152 17.57 14.49 3.07
C ALA A 152 17.00 14.69 4.49
N VAL A 153 15.68 14.51 4.66
CA VAL A 153 15.02 14.60 5.99
C VAL A 153 15.48 13.47 6.89
N LEU A 154 15.56 12.23 6.40
CA LEU A 154 16.08 11.08 7.14
C LEU A 154 17.56 11.22 7.47
N ASP A 155 18.35 11.87 6.60
CA ASP A 155 19.78 12.12 6.80
C ASP A 155 20.03 13.21 7.85
N GLY A 156 19.18 14.23 7.89
CA GLY A 156 19.27 15.37 8.83
C GLY A 156 18.86 15.00 10.26
N GLY A 157 17.80 14.24 10.43
CA GLY A 157 17.29 13.80 11.74
C GLY A 157 16.90 14.96 12.67
N GLU A 158 16.51 16.10 12.11
CA GLU A 158 16.12 17.29 12.88
C GLU A 158 14.79 17.07 13.61
N GLU A 159 14.46 17.93 14.58
CA GLU A 159 13.19 17.87 15.31
C GLU A 159 11.99 17.85 14.34
N GLY A 160 11.12 16.83 14.48
CA GLY A 160 9.95 16.63 13.62
C GLY A 160 10.21 15.82 12.35
N PHE A 161 11.42 15.29 12.15
CA PHE A 161 11.76 14.49 10.96
C PHE A 161 10.82 13.31 10.73
N GLU A 162 10.26 12.68 11.77
CA GLU A 162 9.32 11.58 11.63
C GLU A 162 8.04 12.03 10.93
N VAL A 163 7.48 13.18 11.33
CA VAL A 163 6.25 13.75 10.74
C VAL A 163 6.50 14.14 9.29
N GLU A 164 7.62 14.79 9.03
CA GLU A 164 8.01 15.20 7.68
C GLU A 164 8.25 13.99 6.77
N SER A 165 8.95 12.97 7.27
CA SER A 165 9.21 11.72 6.54
C SER A 165 7.92 10.98 6.18
N VAL A 166 6.96 10.84 7.12
CA VAL A 166 5.65 10.23 6.84
C VAL A 166 4.88 11.03 5.79
N THR A 167 4.93 12.36 5.85
CA THR A 167 4.27 13.25 4.88
C THR A 167 4.89 13.10 3.49
N LEU A 168 6.21 13.08 3.40
CA LEU A 168 6.94 12.90 2.13
C LEU A 168 6.73 11.51 1.55
N LEU A 169 6.74 10.45 2.38
CA LEU A 169 6.44 9.09 1.95
C LEU A 169 5.01 8.97 1.43
N ALA A 170 4.04 9.55 2.13
CA ALA A 170 2.65 9.58 1.68
C ALA A 170 2.50 10.35 0.35
N SER A 171 3.22 11.46 0.17
CA SER A 171 3.26 12.22 -1.07
C SER A 171 3.89 11.43 -2.22
N LEU A 172 4.97 10.70 -1.96
CA LEU A 172 5.65 9.82 -2.92
C LEU A 172 4.71 8.70 -3.40
N ILE A 173 4.03 8.02 -2.47
CA ILE A 173 3.03 7.00 -2.79
C ILE A 173 1.90 7.60 -3.66
N LEU A 174 1.41 8.79 -3.31
CA LEU A 174 0.36 9.47 -4.07
C LEU A 174 0.83 9.88 -5.47
N ASN A 175 2.08 10.33 -5.60
CA ASN A 175 2.70 10.65 -6.89
C ASN A 175 2.74 9.41 -7.80
N LEU A 176 3.17 8.25 -7.29
CA LEU A 176 3.12 6.99 -8.01
C LEU A 176 1.70 6.62 -8.45
N CYS A 177 0.72 6.74 -7.54
CA CYS A 177 -0.68 6.44 -7.85
C CYS A 177 -1.25 7.31 -8.98
N ARG A 178 -0.84 8.57 -9.09
CA ARG A 178 -1.28 9.51 -10.13
C ARG A 178 -0.60 9.24 -11.48
N ASN A 179 0.65 8.81 -11.45
CA ASN A 179 1.48 8.62 -12.64
C ASN A 179 1.44 7.20 -13.18
N CYS A 180 0.94 6.25 -12.40
CA CYS A 180 0.76 4.89 -12.84
C CYS A 180 -0.43 4.80 -13.80
N ARG A 181 -0.16 4.90 -15.09
CA ARG A 181 -1.05 4.29 -16.08
C ARG A 181 -0.68 2.81 -16.09
N ALA A 182 -1.58 1.94 -15.63
CA ALA A 182 -1.42 0.52 -15.83
C ALA A 182 -1.15 0.30 -17.32
N ASN A 183 0.06 -0.10 -17.65
CA ASN A 183 0.35 -0.61 -18.98
C ASN A 183 -0.46 -1.91 -19.08
N SER A 184 -1.62 -1.81 -19.70
CA SER A 184 -2.54 -2.92 -19.97
C SER A 184 -1.85 -3.83 -20.98
N ALA A 185 -0.90 -4.63 -20.52
CA ALA A 185 -0.40 -5.73 -21.33
C ALA A 185 -1.54 -6.75 -21.47
N GLU A 186 -1.81 -7.18 -22.67
CA GLU A 186 -2.93 -8.05 -23.11
C GLU A 186 -2.93 -9.48 -22.55
N ASN A 187 -2.53 -9.68 -21.30
CA ASN A 187 -2.49 -10.98 -20.68
C ASN A 187 -3.70 -11.19 -19.74
N GLY A 188 -4.38 -12.31 -19.84
CA GLY A 188 -5.56 -12.65 -19.04
C GLY A 188 -5.41 -12.52 -17.50
N LYS A 189 -4.21 -12.31 -17.02
CA LYS A 189 -3.87 -12.04 -15.61
C LYS A 189 -4.09 -10.59 -15.22
N THR A 190 -3.81 -9.65 -16.11
CA THR A 190 -4.16 -8.23 -15.95
C THR A 190 -5.67 -8.09 -15.77
N VAL A 191 -6.45 -8.89 -16.50
CA VAL A 191 -7.91 -8.90 -16.40
C VAL A 191 -8.40 -9.32 -15.01
N LEU A 192 -7.78 -10.33 -14.38
CA LEU A 192 -8.15 -10.75 -13.02
C LEU A 192 -7.84 -9.67 -11.97
N ALA A 193 -6.67 -9.06 -12.06
CA ALA A 193 -6.25 -7.97 -11.17
C ALA A 193 -7.15 -6.74 -11.34
N GLU A 194 -7.46 -6.36 -12.58
CA GLU A 194 -8.38 -5.26 -12.87
C GLU A 194 -9.78 -5.52 -12.33
N ARG A 195 -10.31 -6.73 -12.50
CA ARG A 195 -11.63 -7.11 -11.95
C ARG A 195 -11.62 -7.04 -10.43
N MET A 196 -10.57 -7.57 -9.77
CA MET A 196 -10.42 -7.48 -8.32
C MET A 196 -10.36 -6.03 -7.85
N ASN A 197 -9.57 -5.19 -8.52
CA ASN A 197 -9.48 -3.77 -8.21
C ASN A 197 -10.82 -3.04 -8.41
N LYS A 198 -11.58 -3.37 -9.46
CA LYS A 198 -12.93 -2.84 -9.68
C LYS A 198 -13.88 -3.22 -8.56
N VAL A 199 -13.84 -4.47 -8.10
CA VAL A 199 -14.68 -4.93 -6.96
C VAL A 199 -14.31 -4.18 -5.67
N ILE A 200 -13.02 -4.07 -5.34
CA ILE A 200 -12.58 -3.32 -4.17
C ILE A 200 -13.01 -1.86 -4.27
N SER A 201 -12.77 -1.20 -5.41
CA SER A 201 -13.16 0.19 -5.64
C SER A 201 -14.68 0.40 -5.58
N LEU A 202 -15.46 -0.57 -6.04
CA LEU A 202 -16.93 -0.55 -5.94
C LEU A 202 -17.37 -0.60 -4.47
N MET A 203 -16.77 -1.49 -3.67
CA MET A 203 -17.09 -1.61 -2.25
C MET A 203 -16.67 -0.37 -1.44
N GLU A 204 -15.55 0.26 -1.79
CA GLU A 204 -15.09 1.52 -1.16
C GLU A 204 -15.99 2.71 -1.49
N LYS A 205 -16.51 2.80 -2.73
CA LYS A 205 -17.35 3.92 -3.17
C LYS A 205 -18.82 3.76 -2.80
N ASN A 206 -19.35 2.55 -2.95
CA ASN A 206 -20.77 2.24 -2.76
C ASN A 206 -20.98 1.34 -1.53
N PHE A 207 -20.30 1.63 -0.43
CA PHE A 207 -20.26 0.81 0.79
C PHE A 207 -21.65 0.62 1.42
N ALA A 208 -22.59 1.55 1.24
CA ALA A 208 -23.96 1.42 1.76
C ALA A 208 -24.80 0.37 1.02
N HIS A 209 -24.39 -0.01 -0.20
CA HIS A 209 -25.11 -1.03 -0.97
C HIS A 209 -24.94 -2.43 -0.37
N HIS A 210 -25.99 -3.25 -0.45
CA HIS A 210 -25.95 -4.64 -0.03
C HIS A 210 -25.33 -5.52 -1.14
N TYR A 211 -24.16 -6.09 -0.86
CA TYR A 211 -23.48 -7.03 -1.76
C TYR A 211 -23.61 -8.45 -1.24
N SER A 212 -23.99 -9.37 -2.11
CA SER A 212 -23.78 -10.80 -1.86
C SER A 212 -22.42 -11.24 -2.42
N VAL A 213 -21.81 -12.23 -1.76
CA VAL A 213 -20.56 -12.85 -2.25
C VAL A 213 -20.74 -13.42 -3.66
N ALA A 214 -21.95 -13.94 -3.96
CA ALA A 214 -22.27 -14.50 -5.27
C ALA A 214 -22.30 -13.44 -6.38
N GLU A 215 -22.82 -12.24 -6.12
CA GLU A 215 -22.81 -11.14 -7.07
C GLU A 215 -21.41 -10.65 -7.35
N LEU A 216 -20.59 -10.43 -6.31
CA LEU A 216 -19.21 -10.02 -6.46
C LEU A 216 -18.39 -11.07 -7.21
N ALA A 217 -18.60 -12.36 -6.93
CA ALA A 217 -17.94 -13.45 -7.63
C ALA A 217 -18.33 -13.52 -9.13
N ARG A 218 -19.60 -13.26 -9.45
CA ARG A 218 -20.07 -13.21 -10.85
C ARG A 218 -19.40 -12.06 -11.61
N SER A 219 -19.23 -10.89 -11.00
CA SER A 219 -18.54 -9.75 -11.62
C SER A 219 -17.06 -10.05 -11.93
N MET A 220 -16.47 -11.00 -11.20
CA MET A 220 -15.12 -11.50 -11.44
C MET A 220 -15.07 -12.75 -12.35
N HIS A 221 -16.20 -13.24 -12.83
CA HIS A 221 -16.34 -14.47 -13.62
C HIS A 221 -15.68 -15.68 -12.92
N THR A 222 -15.96 -15.86 -11.63
CA THR A 222 -15.40 -16.93 -10.81
C THR A 222 -16.44 -17.50 -9.84
N SER A 223 -16.12 -18.62 -9.21
CA SER A 223 -16.99 -19.19 -8.17
C SER A 223 -16.91 -18.37 -6.87
N PRO A 224 -17.98 -18.33 -6.04
CA PRO A 224 -17.97 -17.64 -4.75
C PRO A 224 -16.80 -18.08 -3.82
N ARG A 225 -16.48 -19.38 -3.81
CA ARG A 225 -15.37 -19.94 -3.02
C ARG A 225 -14.02 -19.41 -3.49
N ASN A 226 -13.77 -19.41 -4.79
CA ASN A 226 -12.50 -18.90 -5.35
C ASN A 226 -12.39 -17.39 -5.18
N PHE A 227 -13.49 -16.64 -5.39
CA PHE A 227 -13.54 -15.21 -5.12
C PHE A 227 -13.18 -14.90 -3.68
N SER A 228 -13.84 -15.53 -2.69
CA SER A 228 -13.55 -15.28 -1.27
C SER A 228 -12.09 -15.56 -0.92
N ARG A 229 -11.50 -16.64 -1.47
CA ARG A 229 -10.09 -17.00 -1.27
C ARG A 229 -9.14 -15.93 -1.87
N LEU A 230 -9.41 -15.48 -3.09
CA LEU A 230 -8.61 -14.44 -3.76
C LEU A 230 -8.76 -13.09 -3.06
N PHE A 231 -10.00 -12.73 -2.69
CA PHE A 231 -10.30 -11.48 -1.99
C PHE A 231 -9.62 -11.42 -0.62
N HIS A 232 -9.69 -12.51 0.15
CA HIS A 232 -8.97 -12.61 1.43
C HIS A 232 -7.46 -12.48 1.23
N LYS A 233 -6.91 -13.10 0.18
CA LYS A 233 -5.48 -12.98 -0.13
C LYS A 233 -5.05 -11.53 -0.40
N VAL A 234 -5.90 -10.76 -1.09
CA VAL A 234 -5.63 -9.36 -1.46
C VAL A 234 -5.85 -8.40 -0.30
N THR A 235 -6.89 -8.65 0.52
CA THR A 235 -7.36 -7.67 1.52
C THR A 235 -7.10 -8.07 2.97
N GLY A 236 -6.67 -9.31 3.21
CA GLY A 236 -6.53 -9.87 4.56
C GLY A 236 -7.86 -10.16 5.26
N SER A 237 -9.00 -9.97 4.58
CA SER A 237 -10.35 -10.11 5.18
C SER A 237 -11.30 -10.80 4.21
N SER A 238 -12.36 -11.43 4.71
CA SER A 238 -13.45 -11.86 3.85
C SER A 238 -14.18 -10.65 3.23
N PRO A 239 -14.88 -10.82 2.10
CA PRO A 239 -15.60 -9.71 1.45
C PRO A 239 -16.58 -8.98 2.39
N ILE A 240 -17.30 -9.72 3.21
CA ILE A 240 -18.30 -9.16 4.14
C ILE A 240 -17.63 -8.42 5.30
N GLU A 241 -16.55 -8.97 5.89
CA GLU A 241 -15.76 -8.29 6.92
C GLU A 241 -15.08 -7.03 6.37
N TYR A 242 -14.60 -7.08 5.14
CA TYR A 242 -14.03 -5.90 4.48
C TYR A 242 -15.06 -4.79 4.35
N LEU A 243 -16.27 -5.11 3.83
CA LEU A 243 -17.35 -4.15 3.70
C LEU A 243 -17.76 -3.58 5.07
N LEU A 244 -17.83 -4.42 6.10
CA LEU A 244 -18.10 -3.99 7.47
C LEU A 244 -17.06 -2.97 7.96
N LYS A 245 -15.77 -3.22 7.76
CA LYS A 245 -14.69 -2.28 8.12
C LYS A 245 -14.80 -0.96 7.36
N VAL A 246 -15.13 -0.99 6.06
CA VAL A 246 -15.36 0.22 5.25
C VAL A 246 -16.53 1.04 5.80
N ARG A 247 -17.66 0.41 6.12
CA ARG A 247 -18.84 1.06 6.72
C ARG A 247 -18.52 1.68 8.08
N LEU A 248 -17.81 0.96 8.95
CA LEU A 248 -17.42 1.45 10.27
C LEU A 248 -16.51 2.66 10.18
N ARG A 249 -15.53 2.64 9.25
CA ARG A 249 -14.64 3.78 8.99
C ARG A 249 -15.44 5.01 8.54
N HIS A 250 -16.36 4.85 7.62
CA HIS A 250 -17.21 5.94 7.15
C HIS A 250 -18.10 6.50 8.26
N ALA A 251 -18.68 5.62 9.09
CA ALA A 251 -19.46 6.04 10.25
C ALA A 251 -18.61 6.84 11.25
N ALA A 252 -17.36 6.43 11.49
CA ALA A 252 -16.41 7.16 12.34
C ALA A 252 -16.11 8.56 11.79
N GLU A 253 -15.90 8.70 10.48
CA GLU A 253 -15.74 10.00 9.81
C GLU A 253 -16.99 10.89 10.02
N LEU A 254 -18.20 10.37 9.82
CA LEU A 254 -19.44 11.09 10.01
C LEU A 254 -19.67 11.52 11.46
N LEU A 255 -19.36 10.68 12.43
CA LEU A 255 -19.50 10.99 13.85
C LEU A 255 -18.64 12.18 14.27
N ILE A 256 -17.52 12.43 13.63
CA ILE A 256 -16.62 13.55 13.93
C ILE A 256 -17.02 14.80 13.13
N SER A 257 -17.23 14.65 11.82
CA SER A 257 -17.37 15.77 10.87
C SER A 257 -18.78 16.33 10.76
N ALA A 258 -19.81 15.51 10.98
CA ALA A 258 -21.20 15.91 10.79
C ALA A 258 -21.98 16.04 12.11
N ASP A 259 -22.92 16.95 12.14
CA ASP A 259 -23.82 17.12 13.30
C ASP A 259 -25.13 16.31 13.12
N ILE A 260 -24.96 14.98 13.08
CA ILE A 260 -26.04 14.01 12.90
C ILE A 260 -26.12 13.05 14.10
N SER A 261 -27.23 12.36 14.26
CA SER A 261 -27.37 11.35 15.33
C SER A 261 -26.44 10.14 15.08
N CYS A 262 -26.17 9.33 16.12
CA CYS A 262 -25.44 8.06 15.93
C CYS A 262 -26.22 7.08 15.06
N ALA A 263 -27.56 7.13 15.10
CA ALA A 263 -28.43 6.32 14.26
C ALA A 263 -28.34 6.75 12.79
N ASP A 264 -28.32 8.07 12.52
CA ASP A 264 -28.17 8.58 11.16
C ASP A 264 -26.79 8.25 10.58
N ALA A 265 -25.73 8.36 11.40
CA ALA A 265 -24.38 7.96 10.99
C ALA A 265 -24.33 6.46 10.64
N ALA A 266 -24.98 5.60 11.43
CA ALA A 266 -25.12 4.18 11.14
C ALA A 266 -25.86 3.95 9.81
N TRP A 267 -27.03 4.58 9.65
CA TRP A 267 -27.87 4.41 8.47
C TRP A 267 -27.16 4.89 7.19
N GLN A 268 -26.58 6.08 7.20
CA GLN A 268 -25.81 6.62 6.07
C GLN A 268 -24.58 5.76 5.72
N SER A 269 -24.06 5.01 6.68
CA SER A 269 -22.98 4.07 6.48
C SER A 269 -23.43 2.67 6.06
N GLY A 270 -24.74 2.47 5.81
CA GLY A 270 -25.28 1.22 5.28
C GLY A 270 -25.62 0.15 6.34
N PHE A 271 -25.79 0.57 7.62
CA PHE A 271 -26.29 -0.33 8.66
C PHE A 271 -27.81 -0.23 8.77
N ALA A 272 -28.48 -1.38 8.70
CA ALA A 272 -29.94 -1.46 8.89
C ALA A 272 -30.33 -1.51 10.37
N ASP A 273 -29.42 -1.90 11.27
CA ASP A 273 -29.64 -2.08 12.70
C ASP A 273 -28.59 -1.28 13.50
N SER A 274 -29.08 -0.33 14.30
CA SER A 274 -28.26 0.55 15.13
C SER A 274 -27.61 -0.17 16.33
N ASN A 275 -28.21 -1.26 16.83
CA ASN A 275 -27.63 -2.06 17.91
C ASN A 275 -26.46 -2.90 17.37
N TYR A 276 -26.66 -3.53 16.22
CA TYR A 276 -25.59 -4.24 15.52
C TYR A 276 -24.42 -3.28 15.19
N PHE A 277 -24.73 -2.09 14.65
CA PHE A 277 -23.74 -1.05 14.42
C PHE A 277 -22.97 -0.71 15.69
N SER A 278 -23.66 -0.35 16.78
CA SER A 278 -23.02 0.09 18.03
C SER A 278 -22.09 -0.99 18.59
N ARG A 279 -22.50 -2.26 18.55
CA ARG A 279 -21.68 -3.39 18.97
C ARG A 279 -20.43 -3.52 18.09
N LYS A 280 -20.58 -3.54 16.76
CA LYS A 280 -19.45 -3.69 15.83
C LYS A 280 -18.52 -2.48 15.86
N PHE A 281 -19.04 -1.29 16.08
CA PHE A 281 -18.25 -0.09 16.23
C PHE A 281 -17.38 -0.15 17.51
N SER A 282 -17.97 -0.58 18.63
CA SER A 282 -17.24 -0.74 19.90
C SER A 282 -16.19 -1.85 19.81
N GLU A 283 -16.47 -2.96 19.13
CA GLU A 283 -15.50 -4.02 18.85
C GLU A 283 -14.29 -3.49 18.05
N GLN A 284 -14.52 -2.58 17.10
CA GLN A 284 -13.48 -2.03 16.22
C GLN A 284 -12.67 -0.90 16.84
N TYR A 285 -13.31 0.00 17.61
CA TYR A 285 -12.69 1.24 18.08
C TYR A 285 -12.48 1.29 19.61
N GLY A 286 -12.92 0.29 20.34
CA GLY A 286 -12.82 0.24 21.82
C GLY A 286 -13.76 1.19 22.56
N LEU A 287 -14.53 2.01 21.85
CA LEU A 287 -15.45 3.02 22.37
C LEU A 287 -16.82 2.90 21.71
N SER A 288 -17.89 3.18 22.42
CA SER A 288 -19.20 3.32 21.79
C SER A 288 -19.21 4.50 20.79
N PRO A 289 -20.10 4.51 19.78
CA PRO A 289 -20.21 5.62 18.82
C PRO A 289 -20.36 6.99 19.50
N ARG A 290 -21.11 7.06 20.62
CA ARG A 290 -21.33 8.28 21.39
C ARG A 290 -20.06 8.75 22.11
N GLU A 291 -19.35 7.84 22.76
CA GLU A 291 -18.08 8.13 23.44
C GLU A 291 -17.00 8.52 22.44
N TYR A 292 -16.90 7.81 21.31
CA TYR A 292 -15.98 8.12 20.22
C TYR A 292 -16.18 9.54 19.67
N ARG A 293 -17.46 9.93 19.44
CA ARG A 293 -17.82 11.30 19.04
C ARG A 293 -17.39 12.32 20.07
N LYS A 294 -17.75 12.08 21.34
CA LYS A 294 -17.41 13.00 22.45
C LYS A 294 -15.92 13.21 22.55
N TYR A 295 -15.16 12.13 22.61
CA TYR A 295 -13.71 12.16 22.74
C TYR A 295 -13.03 12.95 21.61
N ASN A 296 -13.39 12.65 20.36
CA ASN A 296 -12.77 13.30 19.21
C ASN A 296 -13.18 14.77 19.06
N ARG A 297 -14.45 15.13 19.33
CA ARG A 297 -14.90 16.53 19.28
C ARG A 297 -14.30 17.40 20.39
N GLU A 298 -14.12 16.85 21.58
CA GLU A 298 -13.43 17.54 22.68
C GLU A 298 -11.95 17.75 22.38
N SER A 299 -11.29 16.76 21.80
CA SER A 299 -9.90 16.88 21.36
C SER A 299 -9.72 17.97 20.29
N LEU A 300 -10.61 18.01 19.29
CA LEU A 300 -10.59 19.04 18.24
C LEU A 300 -10.88 20.46 18.81
N LYS A 301 -11.76 20.58 19.81
CA LYS A 301 -12.01 21.85 20.48
C LYS A 301 -10.79 22.33 21.25
N LYS A 302 -10.13 21.46 22.01
CA LYS A 302 -8.90 21.81 22.74
C LYS A 302 -7.78 22.28 21.81
N GLN A 303 -7.59 21.62 20.65
CA GLN A 303 -6.63 22.05 19.66
C GLN A 303 -6.92 23.42 19.05
N ARG A 304 -8.23 23.78 18.88
CA ARG A 304 -8.63 25.11 18.40
C ARG A 304 -8.43 26.24 19.40
N PHE A 305 -8.29 25.96 20.69
CA PHE A 305 -8.03 26.96 21.73
C PHE A 305 -6.52 27.16 22.01
N LEU A 306 -5.67 26.35 21.40
CA LEU A 306 -4.21 26.43 21.54
C LEU A 306 -3.54 27.12 20.31
N LEU A 307 -4.31 27.52 19.31
CA LEU A 307 -3.92 28.33 18.15
C LEU A 307 -4.54 29.74 18.24
#